data_2bfb7cbefb572eac05aaa87380783d49
#
_entry.id   2bfb7cbefb572eac05aaa87380783d49
#
_cell.length_a   1.000
_cell.length_b   1.000
_cell.length_c   1.000
_cell.angle_alpha   90.00
_cell.angle_beta   90.00
_cell.angle_gamma   90.00
#
_symmetry.space_group_name_H-M   'P 1'
#
loop_
_entity.id
_entity.type
_entity.pdbx_description
1 polymer ?
#
loop_
_entity_poly.entity_id
_entity_poly.type
_entity_poly.pdbx_seq_one_letter_code
_entity_poly.pdbx_strand_id
1 'polypeptide(L)'
;MTNNPAHPTTPTHLMQPTPPTQPTVPAHHFEMRFTSTPRGARLARRLCAERLHAWGIPYGTEEHDAVVLLVAELSANAAHHGRVPGRDFLVRLTVSAGPLSTVRIEVADTRGERLPEPARRLPGADRTDGRGLLLVAALADRWGWGPRPGEAPGKVVWAEYDRRNHAAQTVLGQM
;
A
#
# COMPACT_ATOMS: atom_id res chain seq x y z
N MET A 1 -21.85 -0.32 -48.72
CA MET A 1 -20.58 0.23 -48.17
C MET A 1 -20.94 0.93 -46.84
N THR A 2 -20.86 0.22 -45.75
CA THR A 2 -21.16 0.76 -44.43
C THR A 2 -19.92 0.59 -43.55
N ASN A 3 -19.29 1.73 -43.31
CA ASN A 3 -18.09 1.86 -42.54
C ASN A 3 -18.50 1.85 -41.04
N ASN A 4 -18.10 0.82 -40.30
CA ASN A 4 -18.31 0.72 -38.86
C ASN A 4 -17.02 1.19 -38.16
N PRO A 5 -17.03 2.29 -37.40
CA PRO A 5 -15.85 2.69 -36.61
C PRO A 5 -15.70 1.77 -35.40
N ALA A 6 -14.56 1.10 -35.35
CA ALA A 6 -14.14 0.30 -34.23
C ALA A 6 -14.03 1.18 -32.98
N HIS A 7 -14.81 0.85 -31.95
CA HIS A 7 -14.66 1.41 -30.60
C HIS A 7 -13.36 0.89 -29.99
N PRO A 8 -12.51 1.74 -29.37
CA PRO A 8 -11.38 1.27 -28.61
C PRO A 8 -11.88 0.60 -27.34
N THR A 9 -11.61 -0.69 -27.23
CA THR A 9 -11.88 -1.49 -26.03
C THR A 9 -10.94 -1.01 -24.92
N THR A 10 -11.44 -0.19 -24.02
CA THR A 10 -10.76 0.14 -22.75
C THR A 10 -10.64 -1.15 -21.96
N PRO A 11 -9.45 -1.57 -21.51
CA PRO A 11 -9.34 -2.72 -20.63
C PRO A 11 -9.98 -2.37 -19.28
N THR A 12 -11.18 -2.88 -19.04
CA THR A 12 -11.81 -2.93 -17.73
C THR A 12 -11.00 -3.92 -16.89
N HIS A 13 -9.92 -3.44 -16.27
CA HIS A 13 -9.23 -4.20 -15.24
C HIS A 13 -10.11 -4.16 -13.98
N LEU A 14 -11.02 -5.11 -13.90
CA LEU A 14 -11.75 -5.42 -12.68
C LEU A 14 -10.71 -5.86 -11.65
N MET A 15 -10.43 -5.00 -10.67
CA MET A 15 -9.57 -5.31 -9.54
C MET A 15 -10.23 -6.45 -8.73
N GLN A 16 -9.90 -7.67 -9.08
CA GLN A 16 -10.13 -8.82 -8.22
C GLN A 16 -9.07 -8.78 -7.12
N PRO A 17 -9.42 -9.10 -5.85
CA PRO A 17 -8.42 -9.26 -4.81
C PRO A 17 -7.43 -10.34 -5.25
N THR A 18 -6.21 -9.94 -5.52
CA THR A 18 -5.14 -10.88 -5.86
C THR A 18 -4.89 -11.75 -4.64
N PRO A 19 -4.87 -13.10 -4.79
CA PRO A 19 -4.54 -13.96 -3.66
C PRO A 19 -3.16 -13.58 -3.12
N PRO A 20 -2.96 -13.61 -1.79
CA PRO A 20 -1.67 -13.30 -1.20
C PRO A 20 -0.63 -14.26 -1.79
N THR A 21 0.48 -13.70 -2.24
CA THR A 21 1.67 -14.45 -2.66
C THR A 21 2.02 -15.45 -1.57
N GLN A 22 2.43 -16.66 -1.94
CA GLN A 22 2.76 -17.74 -0.99
C GLN A 22 3.64 -17.23 0.15
N PRO A 23 3.48 -17.75 1.39
CA PRO A 23 4.21 -17.27 2.55
C PRO A 23 5.71 -17.54 2.38
N THR A 24 6.42 -16.56 1.88
CA THR A 24 7.89 -16.52 1.97
C THR A 24 8.26 -16.19 3.41
N VAL A 25 9.20 -16.97 3.96
CA VAL A 25 9.73 -16.70 5.30
C VAL A 25 10.25 -15.26 5.33
N PRO A 26 9.74 -14.39 6.22
CA PRO A 26 10.21 -13.02 6.28
C PRO A 26 11.65 -12.98 6.80
N ALA A 27 12.53 -12.24 6.11
CA ALA A 27 13.87 -11.93 6.62
C ALA A 27 13.80 -10.92 7.76
N HIS A 28 12.85 -9.98 7.65
CA HIS A 28 12.60 -8.94 8.65
C HIS A 28 11.11 -8.77 8.87
N HIS A 29 10.74 -8.48 10.11
CA HIS A 29 9.36 -8.27 10.52
C HIS A 29 9.26 -7.15 11.59
N PHE A 30 8.31 -6.26 11.40
CA PHE A 30 7.93 -5.24 12.37
C PHE A 30 6.41 -5.17 12.44
N GLU A 31 5.86 -5.12 13.65
CA GLU A 31 4.43 -4.97 13.89
C GLU A 31 4.20 -4.04 15.06
N MET A 32 3.30 -3.06 14.91
CA MET A 32 2.95 -2.13 15.98
C MET A 32 1.55 -1.54 15.79
N ARG A 33 0.87 -1.27 16.90
CA ARG A 33 -0.40 -0.55 16.96
C ARG A 33 -0.16 0.94 17.13
N PHE A 34 -0.99 1.73 16.44
CA PHE A 34 -0.95 3.19 16.47
C PHE A 34 -2.34 3.75 16.69
N THR A 35 -2.43 4.85 17.42
CA THR A 35 -3.69 5.56 17.59
C THR A 35 -4.26 6.01 16.24
N SER A 36 -5.58 5.84 16.04
CA SER A 36 -6.27 6.25 14.81
C SER A 36 -6.41 7.78 14.72
N THR A 37 -5.26 8.45 14.63
CA THR A 37 -5.10 9.90 14.56
C THR A 37 -4.05 10.29 13.51
N PRO A 38 -4.06 11.54 12.99
CA PRO A 38 -2.98 12.02 12.12
C PRO A 38 -1.58 11.93 12.76
N ARG A 39 -1.50 12.09 14.09
CA ARG A 39 -0.23 11.93 14.84
C ARG A 39 0.22 10.47 14.83
N GLY A 40 -0.69 9.52 15.05
CA GLY A 40 -0.39 8.08 14.99
C GLY A 40 0.08 7.66 13.59
N ALA A 41 -0.57 8.16 12.53
CA ALA A 41 -0.16 7.88 11.15
C ALA A 41 1.26 8.44 10.85
N ARG A 42 1.57 9.65 11.31
CA ARG A 42 2.94 10.20 11.18
C ARG A 42 3.98 9.39 11.94
N LEU A 43 3.63 8.91 13.15
CA LEU A 43 4.53 8.06 13.94
C LEU A 43 4.76 6.72 13.25
N ALA A 44 3.72 6.09 12.70
CA ALA A 44 3.84 4.85 11.92
C ALA A 44 4.81 5.01 10.75
N ARG A 45 4.65 6.07 9.94
CA ARG A 45 5.55 6.38 8.83
C ARG A 45 7.00 6.50 9.30
N ARG A 46 7.25 7.26 10.37
CA ARG A 46 8.60 7.50 10.89
C ARG A 46 9.26 6.20 11.37
N LEU A 47 8.56 5.40 12.18
CA LEU A 47 9.11 4.16 12.70
C LEU A 47 9.35 3.13 11.58
N CYS A 48 8.46 3.04 10.59
CA CYS A 48 8.70 2.19 9.42
C CYS A 48 9.93 2.63 8.63
N ALA A 49 10.13 3.94 8.43
CA ALA A 49 11.33 4.48 7.78
C ALA A 49 12.62 4.10 8.53
N GLU A 50 12.63 4.22 9.87
CA GLU A 50 13.74 3.81 10.71
C GLU A 50 14.02 2.29 10.59
N ARG A 51 12.96 1.45 10.53
CA ARG A 51 13.10 0.00 10.35
C ARG A 51 13.67 -0.38 8.99
N LEU A 52 13.17 0.24 7.92
CA LEU A 52 13.70 0.03 6.57
C LEU A 52 15.19 0.34 6.50
N HIS A 53 15.60 1.48 7.06
CA HIS A 53 17.01 1.84 7.11
C HIS A 53 17.85 0.81 7.88
N ALA A 54 17.38 0.38 9.05
CA ALA A 54 18.06 -0.65 9.85
C ALA A 54 18.13 -2.02 9.15
N TRP A 55 17.23 -2.31 8.21
CA TRP A 55 17.18 -3.54 7.41
C TRP A 55 17.95 -3.43 6.08
N GLY A 56 18.73 -2.38 5.88
CA GLY A 56 19.56 -2.20 4.71
C GLY A 56 18.83 -1.62 3.50
N ILE A 57 17.74 -0.88 3.74
CA ILE A 57 17.05 -0.04 2.76
C ILE A 57 17.31 1.42 3.15
N PRO A 58 18.39 2.06 2.66
CA PRO A 58 18.86 3.33 3.19
C PRO A 58 17.93 4.50 2.89
N TYR A 59 17.92 5.50 3.79
CA TYR A 59 17.30 6.80 3.53
C TYR A 59 17.80 7.41 2.23
N GLY A 60 16.94 8.12 1.51
CA GLY A 60 17.27 8.84 0.27
C GLY A 60 17.42 7.94 -0.96
N THR A 61 17.10 6.64 -0.85
CA THR A 61 16.93 5.77 -2.01
C THR A 61 15.50 5.83 -2.51
N GLU A 62 15.30 5.68 -3.82
CA GLU A 62 13.97 5.62 -4.44
C GLU A 62 13.09 4.54 -3.78
N GLU A 63 13.67 3.38 -3.51
CA GLU A 63 13.02 2.26 -2.83
C GLU A 63 12.53 2.65 -1.44
N HIS A 64 13.40 3.26 -0.61
CA HIS A 64 13.05 3.69 0.73
C HIS A 64 11.91 4.70 0.70
N ASP A 65 12.01 5.71 -0.16
CA ASP A 65 11.05 6.80 -0.25
C ASP A 65 9.70 6.31 -0.78
N ALA A 66 9.69 5.41 -1.76
CA ALA A 66 8.47 4.78 -2.27
C ALA A 66 7.75 3.96 -1.18
N VAL A 67 8.47 3.09 -0.47
CA VAL A 67 7.89 2.27 0.61
C VAL A 67 7.37 3.14 1.75
N VAL A 68 8.13 4.17 2.17
CA VAL A 68 7.71 5.11 3.21
C VAL A 68 6.45 5.88 2.81
N LEU A 69 6.33 6.23 1.53
CA LEU A 69 5.14 6.88 1.01
C LEU A 69 3.93 5.93 1.01
N LEU A 70 4.10 4.66 0.62
CA LEU A 70 3.05 3.64 0.75
C LEU A 70 2.57 3.49 2.20
N VAL A 71 3.50 3.41 3.16
CA VAL A 71 3.15 3.38 4.60
C VAL A 71 2.37 4.62 5.00
N ALA A 72 2.77 5.81 4.54
CA ALA A 72 2.11 7.07 4.87
C ALA A 72 0.65 7.08 4.38
N GLU A 73 0.41 6.70 3.13
CA GLU A 73 -0.93 6.69 2.53
C GLU A 73 -1.85 5.66 3.19
N LEU A 74 -1.36 4.42 3.39
CA LEU A 74 -2.15 3.37 4.03
C LEU A 74 -2.47 3.72 5.49
N SER A 75 -1.52 4.28 6.25
CA SER A 75 -1.72 4.70 7.64
C SER A 75 -2.66 5.92 7.74
N ALA A 76 -2.55 6.88 6.82
CA ALA A 76 -3.46 8.02 6.75
C ALA A 76 -4.90 7.57 6.45
N ASN A 77 -5.08 6.63 5.53
CA ASN A 77 -6.38 6.03 5.22
C ASN A 77 -6.99 5.33 6.44
N ALA A 78 -6.21 4.55 7.19
CA ALA A 78 -6.66 3.89 8.41
C ALA A 78 -7.05 4.91 9.50
N ALA A 79 -6.25 5.96 9.69
CA ALA A 79 -6.50 7.00 10.68
C ALA A 79 -7.71 7.87 10.35
N HIS A 80 -8.01 8.09 9.06
CA HIS A 80 -9.09 8.96 8.61
C HIS A 80 -10.40 8.19 8.35
N HIS A 81 -10.32 7.13 7.56
CA HIS A 81 -11.50 6.37 7.10
C HIS A 81 -11.79 5.14 7.96
N GLY A 82 -10.77 4.55 8.59
CA GLY A 82 -10.86 3.38 9.47
C GLY A 82 -11.09 3.73 10.94
N ARG A 83 -11.22 5.02 11.27
CA ARG A 83 -11.31 5.49 12.66
C ARG A 83 -12.58 5.01 13.35
N VAL A 84 -12.39 4.29 14.45
CA VAL A 84 -13.39 4.02 15.47
C VAL A 84 -12.85 4.59 16.79
N PRO A 85 -13.60 5.45 17.52
CA PRO A 85 -13.14 6.00 18.78
C PRO A 85 -12.66 4.92 19.77
N GLY A 86 -11.49 5.13 20.36
CA GLY A 86 -10.90 4.18 21.32
C GLY A 86 -10.29 2.92 20.68
N ARG A 87 -10.18 2.84 19.37
CA ARG A 87 -9.55 1.72 18.67
C ARG A 87 -8.37 2.18 17.82
N ASP A 88 -7.29 1.42 17.90
CA ASP A 88 -6.03 1.64 17.19
C ASP A 88 -6.05 0.91 15.84
N PHE A 89 -5.23 1.38 14.89
CA PHE A 89 -4.88 0.61 13.70
C PHE A 89 -3.56 -0.12 13.92
N LEU A 90 -3.37 -1.23 13.20
CA LEU A 90 -2.16 -2.05 13.24
C LEU A 90 -1.39 -1.86 11.93
N VAL A 91 -0.09 -1.63 12.03
CA VAL A 91 0.83 -1.68 10.88
C VAL A 91 1.73 -2.88 11.02
N ARG A 92 1.86 -3.66 9.94
CA ARG A 92 2.84 -4.72 9.78
C ARG A 92 3.70 -4.39 8.56
N LEU A 93 5.01 -4.50 8.74
CA LEU A 93 6.01 -4.32 7.70
C LEU A 93 6.87 -5.59 7.66
N THR A 94 7.00 -6.20 6.49
CA THR A 94 7.82 -7.40 6.31
C THR A 94 8.70 -7.24 5.07
N VAL A 95 9.89 -7.82 5.13
CA VAL A 95 10.77 -7.97 3.98
C VAL A 95 11.04 -9.45 3.77
N SER A 96 10.74 -9.97 2.58
CA SER A 96 10.96 -11.38 2.27
C SER A 96 12.44 -11.70 2.10
N ALA A 97 12.83 -12.93 2.48
CA ALA A 97 14.16 -13.45 2.16
C ALA A 97 14.24 -13.87 0.69
N GLY A 98 15.45 -13.81 0.12
CA GLY A 98 15.73 -14.37 -1.20
C GLY A 98 16.09 -13.33 -2.26
N PRO A 99 16.39 -13.83 -3.45
CA PRO A 99 16.91 -13.01 -4.54
C PRO A 99 15.88 -12.03 -5.14
N LEU A 100 14.60 -12.30 -4.99
CA LEU A 100 13.49 -11.39 -5.29
C LEU A 100 12.89 -10.94 -3.96
N SER A 101 13.52 -9.96 -3.34
CA SER A 101 13.07 -9.44 -2.06
C SER A 101 11.88 -8.50 -2.28
N THR A 102 10.79 -8.76 -1.57
CA THR A 102 9.57 -7.94 -1.59
C THR A 102 9.37 -7.30 -0.23
N VAL A 103 9.11 -6.02 -0.21
CA VAL A 103 8.63 -5.31 0.97
C VAL A 103 7.10 -5.35 0.95
N ARG A 104 6.50 -5.91 1.99
CA ARG A 104 5.05 -5.95 2.17
C ARG A 104 4.64 -5.10 3.35
N ILE A 105 3.68 -4.21 3.12
CA ILE A 105 3.05 -3.35 4.10
C ILE A 105 1.61 -3.82 4.26
N GLU A 106 1.17 -4.01 5.50
CA GLU A 106 -0.22 -4.30 5.83
C GLU A 106 -0.69 -3.32 6.90
N VAL A 107 -1.84 -2.69 6.66
CA VAL A 107 -2.47 -1.81 7.63
C VAL A 107 -3.87 -2.32 7.91
N ALA A 108 -4.09 -2.75 9.16
CA ALA A 108 -5.37 -3.25 9.62
C ALA A 108 -6.09 -2.19 10.46
N ASP A 109 -7.29 -1.82 10.04
CA ASP A 109 -8.20 -0.97 10.82
C ASP A 109 -9.42 -1.76 11.31
N THR A 110 -10.22 -1.13 12.17
CA THR A 110 -11.35 -1.75 12.83
C THR A 110 -12.69 -1.50 12.12
N ARG A 111 -12.69 -0.81 10.97
CA ARG A 111 -13.89 -0.45 10.23
C ARG A 111 -14.01 -1.27 8.95
N GLY A 112 -14.67 -2.41 9.02
CA GLY A 112 -14.87 -3.32 7.89
C GLY A 112 -15.89 -2.85 6.85
N GLU A 113 -16.80 -1.96 7.24
CA GLU A 113 -17.96 -1.55 6.41
C GLU A 113 -17.57 -0.62 5.24
N ARG A 114 -16.45 0.07 5.34
CA ARG A 114 -15.97 0.99 4.32
C ARG A 114 -14.79 0.39 3.58
N LEU A 115 -15.09 -0.25 2.47
CA LEU A 115 -14.06 -0.80 1.59
C LEU A 115 -13.31 0.34 0.90
N PRO A 116 -12.01 0.18 0.63
CA PRO A 116 -11.26 1.10 -0.19
C PRO A 116 -11.84 1.08 -1.61
N GLU A 117 -12.53 2.13 -2.02
CA GLU A 117 -12.91 2.29 -3.42
C GLU A 117 -11.76 3.00 -4.15
N PRO A 118 -11.17 2.37 -5.16
CA PRO A 118 -10.29 3.10 -6.06
C PRO A 118 -11.12 4.18 -6.74
N ALA A 119 -10.66 5.42 -6.68
CA ALA A 119 -11.34 6.52 -7.36
C ALA A 119 -11.46 6.19 -8.84
N ARG A 120 -12.67 5.91 -9.33
CA ARG A 120 -12.97 5.64 -10.74
C ARG A 120 -12.71 6.84 -11.66
N ARG A 121 -12.51 8.03 -11.09
CA ARG A 121 -12.14 9.27 -11.75
C ARG A 121 -11.14 10.02 -10.89
N LEU A 122 -10.17 10.68 -11.53
CA LEU A 122 -9.34 11.65 -10.87
C LEU A 122 -10.26 12.65 -10.14
N PRO A 123 -10.17 12.80 -8.81
CA PRO A 123 -10.90 13.82 -8.09
C PRO A 123 -10.54 15.17 -8.71
N GLY A 124 -11.53 16.05 -8.89
CA GLY A 124 -11.25 17.42 -9.29
C GLY A 124 -10.18 18.06 -8.40
N ALA A 125 -9.51 19.12 -8.90
CA ALA A 125 -8.35 19.74 -8.27
C ALA A 125 -8.55 20.11 -6.78
N ASP A 126 -9.80 20.27 -6.34
CA ASP A 126 -10.16 20.71 -4.99
C ASP A 126 -10.42 19.59 -3.98
N ARG A 127 -10.37 18.30 -4.36
CA ARG A 127 -10.58 17.17 -3.46
C ARG A 127 -9.26 16.47 -3.15
N THR A 128 -8.84 16.57 -1.89
CA THR A 128 -7.67 15.85 -1.35
C THR A 128 -8.01 14.39 -1.03
N ASP A 129 -9.30 14.09 -0.83
CA ASP A 129 -9.79 12.76 -0.50
C ASP A 129 -9.80 11.85 -1.75
N GLY A 130 -9.23 10.64 -1.62
CA GLY A 130 -9.21 9.62 -2.68
C GLY A 130 -7.94 9.57 -3.54
N ARG A 131 -7.00 10.50 -3.37
CA ARG A 131 -5.71 10.47 -4.09
C ARG A 131 -4.73 9.44 -3.54
N GLY A 132 -4.82 9.10 -2.25
CA GLY A 132 -3.90 8.20 -1.58
C GLY A 132 -3.87 6.81 -2.20
N LEU A 133 -5.03 6.22 -2.53
CA LEU A 133 -5.08 4.90 -3.18
C LEU A 133 -4.63 4.92 -4.65
N LEU A 134 -4.79 6.05 -5.35
CA LEU A 134 -4.21 6.22 -6.70
C LEU A 134 -2.68 6.21 -6.63
N LEU A 135 -2.12 6.86 -5.61
CA LEU A 135 -0.69 6.86 -5.37
C LEU A 135 -0.19 5.46 -4.99
N VAL A 136 -0.92 4.74 -4.13
CA VAL A 136 -0.62 3.34 -3.81
C VAL A 136 -0.63 2.49 -5.09
N ALA A 137 -1.65 2.63 -5.94
CA ALA A 137 -1.75 1.90 -7.20
C ALA A 137 -0.64 2.25 -8.21
N ALA A 138 -0.07 3.45 -8.13
CA ALA A 138 1.02 3.88 -9.01
C ALA A 138 2.40 3.42 -8.52
N LEU A 139 2.59 3.27 -7.22
CA LEU A 139 3.90 2.95 -6.61
C LEU A 139 4.08 1.48 -6.29
N ALA A 140 3.01 0.78 -5.90
CA ALA A 140 3.08 -0.62 -5.53
C ALA A 140 3.06 -1.53 -6.77
N ASP A 141 3.87 -2.59 -6.76
CA ASP A 141 3.79 -3.64 -7.79
C ASP A 141 2.48 -4.43 -7.66
N ARG A 142 2.03 -4.62 -6.43
CA ARG A 142 0.75 -5.27 -6.10
C ARG A 142 0.15 -4.60 -4.87
N TRP A 143 -1.15 -4.47 -4.82
CA TRP A 143 -1.87 -4.02 -3.64
C TRP A 143 -3.29 -4.56 -3.63
N GLY A 144 -3.92 -4.54 -2.49
CA GLY A 144 -5.27 -5.01 -2.33
C GLY A 144 -5.79 -4.79 -0.92
N TRP A 145 -6.96 -5.35 -0.67
CA TRP A 145 -7.58 -5.32 0.64
C TRP A 145 -8.41 -6.58 0.87
N GLY A 146 -8.70 -6.87 2.12
CA GLY A 146 -9.53 -7.99 2.52
C GLY A 146 -10.04 -7.85 3.95
N PRO A 147 -10.91 -8.75 4.40
CA PRO A 147 -11.35 -8.78 5.78
C PRO A 147 -10.15 -9.01 6.71
N ARG A 148 -10.25 -8.47 7.92
CA ARG A 148 -9.25 -8.73 8.95
C ARG A 148 -9.30 -10.21 9.35
N PRO A 149 -8.14 -10.90 9.46
CA PRO A 149 -8.11 -12.27 9.96
C PRO A 149 -8.69 -12.39 11.36
N GLY A 150 -9.47 -13.44 11.61
CA GLY A 150 -10.14 -13.70 12.90
C GLY A 150 -11.54 -13.10 12.96
N GLU A 151 -12.21 -13.22 14.12
CA GLU A 151 -13.59 -12.76 14.34
C GLU A 151 -13.73 -11.25 14.57
N ALA A 152 -12.63 -10.52 14.70
CA ALA A 152 -12.67 -9.09 14.96
C ALA A 152 -13.11 -8.31 13.71
N PRO A 153 -14.07 -7.37 13.83
CA PRO A 153 -14.48 -6.54 12.70
C PRO A 153 -13.32 -5.68 12.21
N GLY A 154 -13.27 -5.46 10.89
CA GLY A 154 -12.26 -4.62 10.28
C GLY A 154 -11.79 -5.13 8.92
N LYS A 155 -10.84 -4.40 8.35
CA LYS A 155 -10.20 -4.76 7.09
C LYS A 155 -8.69 -4.62 7.19
N VAL A 156 -8.00 -5.28 6.28
CA VAL A 156 -6.56 -5.08 6.02
C VAL A 156 -6.42 -4.51 4.62
N VAL A 157 -5.71 -3.42 4.50
CA VAL A 157 -5.22 -2.90 3.20
C VAL A 157 -3.74 -3.19 3.14
N TRP A 158 -3.27 -3.74 2.04
CA TRP A 158 -1.88 -4.13 1.88
C TRP A 158 -1.31 -3.64 0.56
N ALA A 159 0.02 -3.46 0.53
CA ALA A 159 0.80 -3.15 -0.66
C ALA A 159 2.12 -3.92 -0.65
N GLU A 160 2.60 -4.30 -1.83
CA GLU A 160 3.88 -4.97 -2.04
C GLU A 160 4.73 -4.17 -3.03
N TYR A 161 6.02 -4.06 -2.70
CA TYR A 161 7.04 -3.40 -3.51
C TYR A 161 8.19 -4.38 -3.78
N ASP A 162 8.45 -4.68 -5.05
CA ASP A 162 9.46 -5.65 -5.48
C ASP A 162 10.80 -4.96 -5.74
N ARG A 163 11.74 -5.11 -4.83
CA ARG A 163 13.04 -4.42 -4.79
C ARG A 163 13.85 -4.50 -6.09
N ARG A 164 13.83 -5.62 -6.79
CA ARG A 164 14.61 -5.82 -8.02
C ARG A 164 14.01 -5.22 -9.27
N ASN A 165 12.70 -5.22 -9.39
CA ASN A 165 12.04 -4.65 -10.56
C ASN A 165 12.36 -3.16 -10.68
N HIS A 166 12.36 -2.45 -9.56
CA HIS A 166 12.62 -1.01 -9.53
C HIS A 166 14.10 -0.67 -9.72
N ALA A 167 15.05 -1.44 -9.15
CA ALA A 167 16.48 -1.24 -9.38
C ALA A 167 16.87 -1.41 -10.86
N ALA A 168 16.25 -2.34 -11.58
CA ALA A 168 16.50 -2.57 -13.00
C ALA A 168 15.96 -1.42 -13.89
N GLN A 169 14.84 -0.81 -13.52
CA GLN A 169 14.26 0.31 -14.27
C GLN A 169 15.08 1.60 -14.13
N THR A 170 15.66 1.85 -12.96
CA THR A 170 16.52 3.03 -12.73
C THR A 170 17.78 3.01 -13.61
N VAL A 171 18.37 1.83 -13.82
CA VAL A 171 19.56 1.69 -14.69
C VAL A 171 19.23 1.93 -16.17
N LEU A 172 18.06 1.49 -16.64
CA LEU A 172 17.62 1.67 -18.04
C LEU A 172 17.16 3.10 -18.34
N GLY A 173 16.72 3.85 -17.36
CA GLY A 173 16.26 5.25 -17.52
C GLY A 173 17.41 6.26 -17.54
N GLN A 174 18.65 5.86 -17.24
CA GLN A 174 19.85 6.72 -17.26
C GLN A 174 20.74 6.52 -18.49
N MET A 175 20.40 5.65 -19.41
CA MET A 175 21.06 5.44 -20.69
C MET A 175 20.30 6.12 -21.83
#